data_6ff71926c3a2ff45f930ee1337d4123f
#
_entry.id   6ff71926c3a2ff45f930ee1337d4123f
#
_cell.length_a   1.000
_cell.length_b   1.000
_cell.length_c   1.000
_cell.angle_alpha   90.00
_cell.angle_beta   90.00
_cell.angle_gamma   90.00
#
_symmetry.space_group_name_H-M   'P 1'
#
loop_
_entity.id
_entity.type
_entity.pdbx_description
1 polymer ?
#
loop_
_entity_poly.entity_id
_entity_poly.type
_entity_poly.pdbx_seq_one_letter_code
_entity_poly.pdbx_strand_id
1 'polypeptide(L)'
;MKRRNNAVYSMSIAAIRITIRAIFSFVPGLSTINLGLFNITLMGIPVAVISCLFGPIGGTLAGLVWGTFSRIQGLTGRDPSGPVLFQYSPIGFLVTVYLTRRLAGFLAGFFYDLIHHFEKKGYIASRVASASVSLFNTVFFLFLYACFFFSRNGTDTNAMAFFAATFVSSAANFGIEVTVNLVFGSAVAFSLKIVADHLGVSSLLPHRFAKKPKETEKPQPANN
;
A
#
# COMPACT_ATOMS: atom_id res chain seq x y z
N MET A 1 3.65 21.75 -26.43
CA MET A 1 2.41 20.98 -26.32
C MET A 1 2.58 19.61 -25.63
N LYS A 2 3.57 18.79 -25.96
CA LYS A 2 3.78 17.43 -25.38
C LYS A 2 3.89 17.39 -23.84
N ARG A 3 4.56 18.37 -23.20
CA ARG A 3 4.74 18.44 -21.73
C ARG A 3 3.42 18.69 -20.96
N ARG A 4 2.53 19.51 -21.51
CA ARG A 4 1.23 19.86 -20.88
C ARG A 4 0.26 18.69 -20.89
N ASN A 5 0.27 17.91 -21.97
CA ASN A 5 -0.55 16.69 -22.06
C ASN A 5 -0.12 15.63 -21.05
N ASN A 6 1.19 15.51 -20.80
CA ASN A 6 1.70 14.56 -19.80
C ASN A 6 1.30 14.94 -18.36
N ALA A 7 1.26 16.23 -18.02
CA ALA A 7 0.82 16.69 -16.70
C ALA A 7 -0.67 16.43 -16.48
N VAL A 8 -1.52 16.75 -17.45
CA VAL A 8 -2.98 16.48 -17.38
C VAL A 8 -3.25 14.98 -17.25
N TYR A 9 -2.56 14.16 -18.03
CA TYR A 9 -2.67 12.71 -17.96
C TYR A 9 -2.23 12.16 -16.59
N SER A 10 -1.11 12.65 -16.04
CA SER A 10 -0.64 12.27 -14.72
C SER A 10 -1.62 12.65 -13.61
N MET A 11 -2.22 13.84 -13.70
CA MET A 11 -3.25 14.29 -12.76
C MET A 11 -4.52 13.45 -12.84
N SER A 12 -4.97 13.08 -14.05
CA SER A 12 -6.15 12.23 -14.24
C SER A 12 -5.95 10.84 -13.63
N ILE A 13 -4.77 10.26 -13.83
CA ILE A 13 -4.42 8.97 -13.22
C ILE A 13 -4.36 9.09 -11.69
N ALA A 14 -3.79 10.17 -11.15
CA ALA A 14 -3.76 10.40 -9.71
C ALA A 14 -5.19 10.54 -9.14
N ALA A 15 -6.07 11.26 -9.82
CA ALA A 15 -7.47 11.41 -9.43
C ALA A 15 -8.20 10.05 -9.41
N ILE A 16 -8.06 9.23 -10.46
CA ILE A 16 -8.66 7.89 -10.53
C ILE A 16 -8.17 7.02 -9.37
N ARG A 17 -6.89 7.07 -9.02
CA ARG A 17 -6.32 6.31 -7.90
C ARG A 17 -6.91 6.73 -6.56
N ILE A 18 -7.05 8.03 -6.33
CA ILE A 18 -7.65 8.57 -5.10
C ILE A 18 -9.12 8.17 -5.03
N THR A 19 -9.86 8.25 -6.14
CA THR A 19 -11.27 7.87 -6.22
C THR A 19 -11.49 6.39 -5.92
N ILE A 20 -10.70 5.49 -6.52
CA ILE A 20 -10.77 4.04 -6.24
C ILE A 20 -10.54 3.78 -4.76
N ARG A 21 -9.56 4.46 -4.14
CA ARG A 21 -9.30 4.32 -2.71
C ARG A 21 -10.41 4.87 -1.84
N ALA A 22 -10.98 6.01 -2.21
CA ALA A 22 -12.11 6.59 -1.50
C ALA A 22 -13.30 5.60 -1.51
N ILE A 23 -13.63 5.02 -2.67
CA ILE A 23 -14.68 4.01 -2.78
C ILE A 23 -14.38 2.83 -1.87
N PHE A 24 -13.19 2.23 -1.96
CA PHE A 24 -12.80 1.09 -1.10
C PHE A 24 -12.82 1.44 0.40
N SER A 25 -12.58 2.69 0.78
CA SER A 25 -12.54 3.12 2.17
C SER A 25 -13.92 3.41 2.75
N PHE A 26 -14.82 3.98 1.95
CA PHE A 26 -16.11 4.46 2.44
C PHE A 26 -17.27 3.49 2.22
N VAL A 27 -17.15 2.55 1.28
CA VAL A 27 -18.20 1.54 1.07
C VAL A 27 -18.11 0.49 2.17
N PRO A 28 -19.14 0.34 3.03
CA PRO A 28 -19.19 -0.71 4.04
C PRO A 28 -19.06 -2.08 3.38
N GLY A 29 -18.18 -2.93 3.94
CA GLY A 29 -17.91 -4.26 3.40
C GLY A 29 -16.81 -4.35 2.33
N LEU A 30 -16.42 -3.24 1.68
CA LEU A 30 -15.26 -3.24 0.77
C LEU A 30 -13.95 -2.85 1.45
N SER A 31 -14.01 -2.04 2.52
CA SER A 31 -12.80 -1.62 3.24
C SER A 31 -12.37 -2.61 4.30
N THR A 32 -13.34 -3.14 5.02
CA THR A 32 -13.11 -4.04 6.16
C THR A 32 -14.25 -5.04 6.23
N ILE A 33 -13.93 -6.31 6.19
CA ILE A 33 -14.89 -7.41 6.40
C ILE A 33 -14.79 -7.81 7.85
N ASN A 34 -15.85 -7.55 8.61
CA ASN A 34 -15.99 -7.97 10.00
C ASN A 34 -16.46 -9.43 10.04
N LEU A 35 -15.61 -10.30 10.54
CA LEU A 35 -15.92 -11.72 10.80
C LEU A 35 -16.08 -12.00 12.31
N GLY A 36 -16.59 -11.04 13.05
CA GLY A 36 -16.74 -11.12 14.51
C GLY A 36 -15.43 -10.82 15.23
N LEU A 37 -14.59 -11.83 15.45
CA LEU A 37 -13.28 -11.65 16.11
C LEU A 37 -12.19 -11.10 15.18
N PHE A 38 -12.42 -11.12 13.86
CA PHE A 38 -11.42 -10.75 12.86
C PHE A 38 -11.94 -9.64 11.94
N ASN A 39 -11.08 -8.67 11.68
CA ASN A 39 -11.33 -7.55 10.76
C ASN A 39 -10.37 -7.64 9.59
N ILE A 40 -10.81 -8.16 8.45
CA ILE A 40 -9.99 -8.26 7.26
C ILE A 40 -10.01 -6.93 6.51
N THR A 41 -8.84 -6.32 6.32
CA THR A 41 -8.71 -5.06 5.60
C THR A 41 -8.32 -5.30 4.14
N LEU A 42 -9.23 -4.99 3.21
CA LEU A 42 -8.98 -5.09 1.76
C LEU A 42 -8.23 -3.87 1.20
N MET A 43 -7.96 -2.87 2.02
CA MET A 43 -7.27 -1.63 1.62
C MET A 43 -5.82 -1.85 1.17
N GLY A 44 -5.21 -2.99 1.50
CA GLY A 44 -3.90 -3.40 1.01
C GLY A 44 -3.86 -3.61 -0.50
N ILE A 45 -4.95 -4.10 -1.11
CA ILE A 45 -5.02 -4.41 -2.55
C ILE A 45 -4.75 -3.17 -3.43
N PRO A 46 -5.46 -2.03 -3.27
CA PRO A 46 -5.15 -0.82 -4.04
C PRO A 46 -3.72 -0.30 -3.80
N VAL A 47 -3.17 -0.47 -2.58
CA VAL A 47 -1.77 -0.08 -2.31
C VAL A 47 -0.82 -0.95 -3.11
N ALA A 48 -1.00 -2.28 -3.07
CA ALA A 48 -0.18 -3.23 -3.81
C ALA A 48 -0.19 -2.92 -5.31
N VAL A 49 -1.38 -2.70 -5.89
CA VAL A 49 -1.55 -2.33 -7.30
C VAL A 49 -0.76 -1.07 -7.66
N ILE A 50 -0.92 0.00 -6.86
CA ILE A 50 -0.23 1.27 -7.13
C ILE A 50 1.28 1.12 -6.94
N SER A 51 1.72 0.34 -5.95
CA SER A 51 3.13 0.03 -5.73
C SER A 51 3.74 -0.72 -6.90
N CYS A 52 3.03 -1.70 -7.46
CA CYS A 52 3.47 -2.46 -8.64
C CYS A 52 3.55 -1.59 -9.91
N LEU A 53 2.61 -0.65 -10.10
CA LEU A 53 2.56 0.18 -11.31
C LEU A 53 3.50 1.40 -11.24
N PHE A 54 3.73 1.95 -10.06
CA PHE A 54 4.42 3.24 -9.90
C PHE A 54 5.62 3.18 -8.95
N GLY A 55 6.01 1.97 -8.54
CA GLY A 55 7.17 1.74 -7.70
C GLY A 55 7.06 2.35 -6.30
N PRO A 56 8.21 2.54 -5.59
CA PRO A 56 8.26 2.96 -4.19
C PRO A 56 7.57 4.31 -3.91
N ILE A 57 7.73 5.27 -4.82
CA ILE A 57 7.14 6.61 -4.67
C ILE A 57 5.62 6.52 -4.77
N GLY A 58 5.10 5.78 -5.77
CA GLY A 58 3.68 5.52 -5.91
C GLY A 58 3.09 4.82 -4.69
N GLY A 59 3.78 3.79 -4.19
CA GLY A 59 3.42 3.07 -2.96
C GLY A 59 3.37 3.97 -1.73
N THR A 60 4.35 4.86 -1.56
CA THR A 60 4.39 5.83 -0.45
C THR A 60 3.19 6.76 -0.47
N LEU A 61 2.88 7.34 -1.64
CA LEU A 61 1.72 8.22 -1.81
C LEU A 61 0.41 7.46 -1.57
N ALA A 62 0.36 6.25 -2.07
CA ALA A 62 -0.75 5.35 -1.83
C ALA A 62 -0.94 5.03 -0.34
N GLY A 63 0.13 4.80 0.40
CA GLY A 63 0.13 4.61 1.84
C GLY A 63 -0.32 5.85 2.60
N LEU A 64 0.08 7.05 2.17
CA LEU A 64 -0.40 8.32 2.75
C LEU A 64 -1.92 8.47 2.65
N VAL A 65 -2.47 8.23 1.45
CA VAL A 65 -3.93 8.29 1.24
C VAL A 65 -4.64 7.27 2.13
N TRP A 66 -4.11 6.04 2.20
CA TRP A 66 -4.64 5.03 3.12
C TRP A 66 -4.59 5.47 4.58
N GLY A 67 -3.48 6.07 5.03
CA GLY A 67 -3.34 6.62 6.36
C GLY A 67 -4.41 7.68 6.68
N THR A 68 -4.70 8.56 5.73
CA THR A 68 -5.74 9.59 5.88
C THR A 68 -7.12 8.98 6.07
N PHE A 69 -7.50 7.99 5.26
CA PHE A 69 -8.77 7.30 5.43
C PHE A 69 -8.85 6.51 6.73
N SER A 70 -7.76 5.84 7.13
CA SER A 70 -7.72 5.12 8.40
C SER A 70 -7.81 6.05 9.60
N ARG A 71 -7.22 7.24 9.54
CA ARG A 71 -7.42 8.28 10.55
C ARG A 71 -8.89 8.67 10.67
N ILE A 72 -9.57 8.90 9.56
CA ILE A 72 -11.00 9.22 9.56
C ILE A 72 -11.82 8.07 10.18
N GLN A 73 -11.54 6.84 9.79
CA GLN A 73 -12.22 5.65 10.34
C GLN A 73 -11.99 5.49 11.85
N GLY A 74 -10.76 5.69 12.32
CA GLY A 74 -10.42 5.66 13.73
C GLY A 74 -11.11 6.76 14.54
N LEU A 75 -11.14 8.00 14.03
CA LEU A 75 -11.81 9.10 14.72
C LEU A 75 -13.34 9.01 14.68
N THR A 76 -13.92 8.37 13.67
CA THR A 76 -15.37 8.18 13.55
C THR A 76 -15.87 6.91 14.27
N GLY A 77 -15.00 6.18 14.96
CA GLY A 77 -15.36 4.97 15.71
C GLY A 77 -15.66 3.74 14.83
N ARG A 78 -15.39 3.81 13.51
CA ARG A 78 -15.53 2.64 12.63
C ARG A 78 -14.46 1.57 12.87
N ASP A 79 -13.29 2.00 13.36
CA ASP A 79 -12.23 1.15 13.86
C ASP A 79 -12.26 1.21 15.39
N PRO A 80 -12.62 0.12 16.11
CA PRO A 80 -12.76 0.14 17.58
C PRO A 80 -11.45 0.50 18.30
N SER A 81 -10.30 0.19 17.71
CA SER A 81 -8.98 0.48 18.31
C SER A 81 -8.59 1.96 18.17
N GLY A 82 -9.13 2.66 17.20
CA GLY A 82 -8.79 4.04 16.89
C GLY A 82 -9.06 5.02 18.04
N PRO A 83 -10.30 5.10 18.59
CA PRO A 83 -10.61 6.01 19.68
C PRO A 83 -9.80 5.73 20.95
N VAL A 84 -9.55 4.46 21.26
CA VAL A 84 -8.76 4.04 22.43
C VAL A 84 -7.32 4.50 22.27
N LEU A 85 -6.69 4.20 21.13
CA LEU A 85 -5.31 4.63 20.87
C LEU A 85 -5.17 6.15 20.83
N PHE A 86 -6.17 6.86 20.31
CA PHE A 86 -6.19 8.33 20.29
C PHE A 86 -6.30 8.93 21.71
N GLN A 87 -7.11 8.35 22.59
CA GLN A 87 -7.23 8.79 23.99
C GLN A 87 -5.90 8.60 24.74
N TYR A 88 -5.21 7.49 24.54
CA TYR A 88 -3.93 7.24 25.20
C TYR A 88 -2.79 8.10 24.66
N SER A 89 -2.68 8.27 23.36
CA SER A 89 -1.64 9.06 22.71
C SER A 89 -2.07 9.56 21.33
N PRO A 90 -2.58 10.82 21.23
CA PRO A 90 -2.94 11.39 19.92
C PRO A 90 -1.79 11.40 18.93
N ILE A 91 -0.57 11.72 19.40
CA ILE A 91 0.63 11.73 18.57
C ILE A 91 0.99 10.29 18.15
N GLY A 92 0.96 9.35 19.10
CA GLY A 92 1.19 7.93 18.82
C GLY A 92 0.22 7.37 17.79
N PHE A 93 -1.05 7.72 17.91
CA PHE A 93 -2.08 7.35 16.92
C PHE A 93 -1.75 7.88 15.52
N LEU A 94 -1.44 9.17 15.39
CA LEU A 94 -1.10 9.77 14.11
C LEU A 94 0.16 9.15 13.50
N VAL A 95 1.22 9.00 14.28
CA VAL A 95 2.47 8.39 13.81
C VAL A 95 2.22 6.95 13.36
N THR A 96 1.53 6.16 14.16
CA THR A 96 1.24 4.76 13.83
C THR A 96 0.41 4.67 12.55
N VAL A 97 -0.66 5.46 12.42
CA VAL A 97 -1.54 5.41 11.25
C VAL A 97 -0.85 5.84 9.97
N TYR A 98 -0.04 6.89 9.99
CA TYR A 98 0.61 7.39 8.78
C TYR A 98 1.91 6.68 8.44
N LEU A 99 2.77 6.43 9.43
CA LEU A 99 4.11 5.89 9.19
C LEU A 99 4.06 4.44 8.71
N THR A 100 3.23 3.59 9.36
CA THR A 100 3.11 2.18 8.98
C THR A 100 2.67 2.01 7.54
N ARG A 101 1.65 2.74 7.13
CA ARG A 101 1.07 2.63 5.79
C ARG A 101 1.97 3.19 4.69
N ARG A 102 2.69 4.29 5.01
CA ARG A 102 3.70 4.84 4.10
C ARG A 102 4.85 3.86 3.88
N LEU A 103 5.38 3.31 4.96
CA LEU A 103 6.48 2.35 4.90
C LEU A 103 6.06 1.06 4.20
N ALA A 104 4.88 0.54 4.50
CA ALA A 104 4.35 -0.65 3.83
C ALA A 104 4.23 -0.44 2.31
N GLY A 105 3.67 0.69 1.87
CA GLY A 105 3.57 1.01 0.44
C GLY A 105 4.92 1.26 -0.22
N PHE A 106 5.85 1.93 0.46
CA PHE A 106 7.21 2.13 -0.02
C PHE A 106 7.95 0.80 -0.23
N LEU A 107 7.94 -0.06 0.79
CA LEU A 107 8.62 -1.35 0.73
C LEU A 107 8.00 -2.28 -0.30
N ALA A 108 6.68 -2.30 -0.43
CA ALA A 108 6.03 -3.08 -1.48
C ALA A 108 6.49 -2.67 -2.88
N GLY A 109 6.57 -1.37 -3.15
CA GLY A 109 7.11 -0.87 -4.42
C GLY A 109 8.59 -1.17 -4.59
N PHE A 110 9.38 -1.06 -3.52
CA PHE A 110 10.81 -1.38 -3.54
C PHE A 110 11.05 -2.86 -3.85
N PHE A 111 10.32 -3.77 -3.19
CA PHE A 111 10.43 -5.21 -3.47
C PHE A 111 9.93 -5.57 -4.86
N TYR A 112 8.88 -4.88 -5.34
CA TYR A 112 8.44 -5.05 -6.71
C TYR A 112 9.56 -4.74 -7.70
N ASP A 113 10.16 -3.55 -7.59
CA ASP A 113 11.23 -3.11 -8.49
C ASP A 113 12.45 -4.03 -8.40
N LEU A 114 12.82 -4.43 -7.18
CA LEU A 114 13.95 -5.33 -6.94
C LEU A 114 13.75 -6.68 -7.63
N ILE A 115 12.60 -7.32 -7.44
CA ILE A 115 12.33 -8.64 -8.00
C ILE A 115 12.07 -8.55 -9.51
N HIS A 116 11.40 -7.48 -9.96
CA HIS A 116 11.16 -7.27 -11.39
C HIS A 116 12.45 -7.10 -12.20
N HIS A 117 13.53 -6.69 -11.54
CA HIS A 117 14.86 -6.66 -12.17
C HIS A 117 15.32 -8.06 -12.58
N PHE A 118 15.02 -9.10 -11.79
CA PHE A 118 15.38 -10.49 -12.05
C PHE A 118 14.30 -11.22 -12.87
N GLU A 119 13.01 -10.92 -12.62
CA GLU A 119 11.87 -11.53 -13.29
C GLU A 119 11.13 -10.51 -14.17
N LYS A 120 11.41 -10.53 -15.47
CA LYS A 120 10.83 -9.57 -16.44
C LYS A 120 9.32 -9.69 -16.62
N LYS A 121 8.72 -10.88 -16.36
CA LYS A 121 7.27 -11.09 -16.49
C LYS A 121 6.48 -10.36 -15.40
N GLY A 122 7.07 -10.14 -14.22
CA GLY A 122 6.48 -9.42 -13.10
C GLY A 122 5.44 -10.23 -12.31
N TYR A 123 5.35 -11.54 -12.53
CA TYR A 123 4.39 -12.38 -11.82
C TYR A 123 4.80 -12.61 -10.36
N ILE A 124 6.05 -13.01 -10.11
CA ILE A 124 6.59 -13.20 -8.76
C ILE A 124 6.71 -11.84 -8.07
N ALA A 125 7.17 -10.82 -8.81
CA ALA A 125 7.28 -9.46 -8.27
C ALA A 125 5.95 -8.93 -7.75
N SER A 126 4.84 -9.12 -8.47
CA SER A 126 3.51 -8.70 -8.02
C SER A 126 3.04 -9.46 -6.78
N ARG A 127 3.34 -10.76 -6.67
CA ARG A 127 3.01 -11.57 -5.49
C ARG A 127 3.75 -11.11 -4.25
N VAL A 128 5.05 -10.94 -4.36
CA VAL A 128 5.87 -10.48 -3.23
C VAL A 128 5.50 -9.07 -2.81
N ALA A 129 5.28 -8.16 -3.75
CA ALA A 129 4.84 -6.81 -3.43
C ALA A 129 3.49 -6.80 -2.70
N SER A 130 2.52 -7.60 -3.18
CA SER A 130 1.20 -7.68 -2.56
C SER A 130 1.24 -8.27 -1.15
N ALA A 131 2.01 -9.32 -0.93
CA ALA A 131 2.22 -9.89 0.40
C ALA A 131 2.96 -8.92 1.33
N SER A 132 3.93 -8.19 0.80
CA SER A 132 4.73 -7.20 1.55
C SER A 132 3.88 -6.07 2.13
N VAL A 133 2.81 -5.64 1.45
CA VAL A 133 1.91 -4.60 1.99
C VAL A 133 1.35 -5.02 3.34
N SER A 134 0.74 -6.20 3.43
CA SER A 134 0.16 -6.69 4.69
C SER A 134 1.22 -7.01 5.73
N LEU A 135 2.32 -7.66 5.31
CA LEU A 135 3.41 -8.01 6.21
C LEU A 135 3.96 -6.77 6.92
N PHE A 136 4.40 -5.78 6.16
CA PHE A 136 5.02 -4.60 6.74
C PHE A 136 4.01 -3.69 7.43
N ASN A 137 2.76 -3.62 6.94
CA ASN A 137 1.72 -2.90 7.66
C ASN A 137 1.52 -3.47 9.07
N THR A 138 1.38 -4.78 9.20
CA THR A 138 1.15 -5.41 10.51
C THR A 138 2.37 -5.32 11.41
N VAL A 139 3.56 -5.62 10.89
CA VAL A 139 4.81 -5.57 11.68
C VAL A 139 5.06 -4.15 12.21
N PHE A 140 5.00 -3.14 11.36
CA PHE A 140 5.22 -1.76 11.80
C PHE A 140 4.09 -1.24 12.70
N PHE A 141 2.84 -1.64 12.43
CA PHE A 141 1.72 -1.29 13.30
C PHE A 141 1.93 -1.83 14.71
N LEU A 142 2.21 -3.11 14.86
CA LEU A 142 2.43 -3.74 16.16
C LEU A 142 3.66 -3.17 16.87
N PHE A 143 4.74 -2.91 16.13
CA PHE A 143 5.94 -2.30 16.69
C PHE A 143 5.69 -0.89 17.23
N LEU A 144 5.11 0.00 16.43
CA LEU A 144 4.83 1.37 16.87
C LEU A 144 3.74 1.40 17.95
N TYR A 145 2.74 0.55 17.83
CA TYR A 145 1.72 0.38 18.85
C TYR A 145 2.35 0.01 20.19
N ALA A 146 3.25 -0.97 20.21
CA ALA A 146 3.99 -1.35 21.39
C ALA A 146 4.81 -0.18 21.94
N CYS A 147 5.57 0.51 21.10
CA CYS A 147 6.40 1.64 21.53
C CYS A 147 5.59 2.74 22.22
N PHE A 148 4.48 3.17 21.63
CA PHE A 148 3.68 4.26 22.20
C PHE A 148 2.82 3.84 23.38
N PHE A 149 2.34 2.60 23.38
CA PHE A 149 1.48 2.10 24.43
C PHE A 149 2.26 1.71 25.69
N PHE A 150 3.33 0.94 25.59
CA PHE A 150 4.15 0.55 26.72
C PHE A 150 4.87 1.72 27.35
N SER A 151 5.33 2.68 26.58
CA SER A 151 6.01 3.88 27.12
C SER A 151 5.14 4.68 28.08
N ARG A 152 3.82 4.56 27.98
CA ARG A 152 2.90 5.43 28.71
C ARG A 152 2.06 4.70 29.77
N ASN A 153 1.80 3.42 29.62
CA ASN A 153 0.81 2.67 30.41
C ASN A 153 1.30 1.29 30.87
N GLY A 154 2.59 1.06 30.91
CA GLY A 154 3.17 -0.25 31.19
C GLY A 154 2.87 -0.90 32.56
N THR A 155 2.25 -0.14 33.48
CA THR A 155 1.89 -0.62 34.84
C THR A 155 0.38 -0.79 35.03
N ASP A 156 -0.44 -0.36 34.10
CA ASP A 156 -1.91 -0.52 34.17
C ASP A 156 -2.32 -1.91 33.65
N THR A 157 -2.87 -2.74 34.52
CA THR A 157 -3.30 -4.11 34.17
C THR A 157 -4.41 -4.13 33.10
N ASN A 158 -5.32 -3.16 33.10
CA ASN A 158 -6.37 -3.05 32.08
C ASN A 158 -5.78 -2.66 30.72
N ALA A 159 -4.82 -1.76 30.72
CA ALA A 159 -4.11 -1.34 29.53
C ALA A 159 -3.27 -2.49 28.95
N MET A 160 -2.63 -3.28 29.78
CA MET A 160 -1.87 -4.48 29.37
C MET A 160 -2.80 -5.56 28.76
N ALA A 161 -3.96 -5.80 29.36
CA ALA A 161 -4.96 -6.71 28.82
C ALA A 161 -5.47 -6.27 27.44
N PHE A 162 -5.74 -4.98 27.28
CA PHE A 162 -6.14 -4.40 25.99
C PHE A 162 -5.04 -4.52 24.94
N PHE A 163 -3.78 -4.24 25.32
CA PHE A 163 -2.64 -4.41 24.42
C PHE A 163 -2.48 -5.87 23.98
N ALA A 164 -2.54 -6.83 24.92
CA ALA A 164 -2.44 -8.24 24.61
C ALA A 164 -3.56 -8.70 23.67
N ALA A 165 -4.80 -8.29 23.92
CA ALA A 165 -5.94 -8.59 23.06
C ALA A 165 -5.76 -8.02 21.64
N THR A 166 -5.30 -6.77 21.52
CA THR A 166 -5.04 -6.13 20.24
C THR A 166 -3.90 -6.83 19.49
N PHE A 167 -2.83 -7.19 20.19
CA PHE A 167 -1.70 -7.91 19.61
C PHE A 167 -2.11 -9.27 19.07
N VAL A 168 -2.84 -10.06 19.85
CA VAL A 168 -3.33 -11.40 19.45
C VAL A 168 -4.31 -11.29 18.28
N SER A 169 -5.24 -10.35 18.33
CA SER A 169 -6.20 -10.12 17.24
C SER A 169 -5.50 -9.70 15.95
N SER A 170 -4.53 -8.80 16.02
CA SER A 170 -3.77 -8.35 14.86
C SER A 170 -2.90 -9.47 14.26
N ALA A 171 -2.28 -10.30 15.10
CA ALA A 171 -1.50 -11.44 14.64
C ALA A 171 -2.38 -12.50 13.96
N ALA A 172 -3.58 -12.75 14.50
CA ALA A 172 -4.54 -13.66 13.90
C ALA A 172 -5.06 -13.16 12.54
N ASN A 173 -5.35 -11.86 12.42
CA ASN A 173 -5.76 -11.24 11.15
C ASN A 173 -4.67 -11.25 10.10
N PHE A 174 -3.41 -11.19 10.52
CA PHE A 174 -2.25 -11.10 9.63
C PHE A 174 -2.21 -12.22 8.59
N GLY A 175 -2.41 -13.47 9.02
CA GLY A 175 -2.38 -14.62 8.10
C GLY A 175 -3.44 -14.52 6.99
N ILE A 176 -4.64 -14.08 7.36
CA ILE A 176 -5.76 -13.92 6.43
C ILE A 176 -5.48 -12.74 5.47
N GLU A 177 -5.05 -11.60 5.99
CA GLU A 177 -4.74 -10.42 5.17
C GLU A 177 -3.61 -10.68 4.18
N VAL A 178 -2.54 -11.36 4.60
CA VAL A 178 -1.44 -11.74 3.70
C VAL A 178 -1.94 -12.67 2.59
N THR A 179 -2.75 -13.67 2.93
CA THR A 179 -3.30 -14.62 1.96
C THR A 179 -4.21 -13.91 0.95
N VAL A 180 -5.13 -13.08 1.44
CA VAL A 180 -6.05 -12.30 0.58
C VAL A 180 -5.26 -11.36 -0.35
N ASN A 181 -4.29 -10.61 0.17
CA ASN A 181 -3.47 -9.73 -0.65
C ASN A 181 -2.57 -10.51 -1.61
N LEU A 182 -2.01 -11.65 -1.20
CA LEU A 182 -1.21 -12.51 -2.05
C LEU A 182 -2.01 -13.02 -3.25
N VAL A 183 -3.26 -13.44 -3.05
CA VAL A 183 -4.11 -14.01 -4.11
C VAL A 183 -4.74 -12.88 -4.93
N PHE A 184 -5.57 -12.06 -4.31
CA PHE A 184 -6.35 -11.04 -5.02
C PHE A 184 -5.51 -9.82 -5.41
N GLY A 185 -4.68 -9.31 -4.50
CA GLY A 185 -3.82 -8.17 -4.76
C GLY A 185 -2.85 -8.43 -5.91
N SER A 186 -2.23 -9.62 -5.93
CA SER A 186 -1.30 -9.97 -7.00
C SER A 186 -2.00 -10.20 -8.34
N ALA A 187 -3.16 -10.84 -8.35
CA ALA A 187 -3.93 -11.08 -9.57
C ALA A 187 -4.35 -9.76 -10.23
N VAL A 188 -4.90 -8.83 -9.43
CA VAL A 188 -5.30 -7.50 -9.94
C VAL A 188 -4.08 -6.69 -10.38
N ALA A 189 -3.00 -6.66 -9.60
CA ALA A 189 -1.79 -5.92 -9.95
C ALA A 189 -1.15 -6.44 -11.23
N PHE A 190 -1.07 -7.75 -11.40
CA PHE A 190 -0.51 -8.39 -12.59
C PHE A 190 -1.38 -8.13 -13.83
N SER A 191 -2.69 -8.28 -13.73
CA SER A 191 -3.62 -8.00 -14.82
C SER A 191 -3.57 -6.55 -15.28
N LEU A 192 -3.55 -5.61 -14.34
CA LEU A 192 -3.45 -4.18 -14.67
C LEU A 192 -2.09 -3.80 -15.26
N LYS A 193 -1.02 -4.49 -14.86
CA LYS A 193 0.30 -4.33 -15.51
C LYS A 193 0.23 -4.75 -16.97
N ILE A 194 -0.32 -5.92 -17.28
CA ILE A 194 -0.47 -6.39 -18.66
C ILE A 194 -1.25 -5.37 -19.49
N VAL A 195 -2.37 -4.85 -18.97
CA VAL A 195 -3.15 -3.81 -19.64
C VAL A 195 -2.34 -2.53 -19.85
N ALA A 196 -1.59 -2.09 -18.85
CA ALA A 196 -0.74 -0.91 -18.96
C ALA A 196 0.37 -1.09 -20.02
N ASP A 197 0.94 -2.28 -20.11
CA ASP A 197 1.96 -2.62 -21.12
C ASP A 197 1.35 -2.62 -22.54
N HIS A 198 0.17 -3.19 -22.72
CA HIS A 198 -0.54 -3.18 -24.02
C HIS A 198 -0.96 -1.78 -24.49
N LEU A 199 -1.35 -0.91 -23.55
CA LEU A 199 -1.72 0.48 -23.86
C LEU A 199 -0.51 1.40 -24.05
N GLY A 200 0.72 0.89 -23.93
CA GLY A 200 1.95 1.68 -24.01
C GLY A 200 2.12 2.70 -22.87
N VAL A 201 1.29 2.61 -21.83
CA VAL A 201 1.31 3.51 -20.67
C VAL A 201 2.47 3.19 -19.73
N SER A 202 3.00 1.99 -19.79
CA SER A 202 4.16 1.55 -19.00
C SER A 202 5.40 2.40 -19.25
N SER A 203 5.57 2.95 -20.46
CA SER A 203 6.69 3.86 -20.80
C SER A 203 6.60 5.23 -20.09
N LEU A 204 5.41 5.60 -19.58
CA LEU A 204 5.16 6.83 -18.83
C LEU A 204 5.28 6.63 -17.32
N LEU A 205 5.41 5.37 -16.87
CA LEU A 205 5.53 5.05 -15.47
C LEU A 205 6.99 5.30 -15.00
N PRO A 206 7.20 5.95 -13.86
CA PRO A 206 8.53 6.28 -13.37
C PRO A 206 9.24 5.04 -12.77
N HIS A 207 9.51 4.04 -13.58
CA HIS A 207 10.36 2.93 -13.18
C HIS A 207 11.83 3.33 -13.33
N ARG A 208 12.56 3.42 -12.23
CA ARG A 208 14.01 3.73 -12.21
C ARG A 208 14.86 2.71 -12.98
N PHE A 209 14.32 1.56 -13.34
CA PHE A 209 15.02 0.48 -14.03
C PHE A 209 14.47 0.18 -15.43
N ALA A 210 13.61 1.03 -15.98
CA ALA A 210 13.25 0.93 -17.38
C ALA A 210 14.52 1.14 -18.21
N LYS A 211 14.96 0.11 -18.94
CA LYS A 211 16.01 0.26 -19.95
C LYS A 211 15.64 1.43 -20.86
N LYS A 212 16.49 2.44 -20.96
CA LYS A 212 16.36 3.46 -22.02
C LYS A 212 16.06 2.75 -23.34
N PRO A 213 15.07 3.20 -24.12
CA PRO A 213 14.88 2.68 -25.46
C PRO A 213 16.24 2.75 -26.15
N LYS A 214 16.66 1.65 -26.78
CA LYS A 214 17.82 1.70 -27.67
C LYS A 214 17.53 2.82 -28.66
N GLU A 215 18.36 3.86 -28.62
CA GLU A 215 18.39 4.87 -29.66
C GLU A 215 18.47 4.09 -30.97
N THR A 216 17.44 4.17 -31.78
CA THR A 216 17.44 3.62 -33.13
C THR A 216 18.67 4.22 -33.82
N GLU A 217 19.62 3.37 -34.08
CA GLU A 217 20.86 3.69 -34.83
C GLU A 217 20.42 4.46 -36.07
N LYS A 218 20.78 5.75 -36.09
CA LYS A 218 20.53 6.59 -37.29
C LYS A 218 21.21 5.87 -38.48
N PRO A 219 20.51 5.69 -39.60
CA PRO A 219 21.15 5.12 -40.78
C PRO A 219 22.38 5.95 -41.09
N GLN A 220 23.55 5.29 -41.18
CA GLN A 220 24.76 5.93 -41.64
C GLN A 220 24.49 6.54 -43.03
N PRO A 221 24.92 7.78 -43.28
CA PRO A 221 24.86 8.35 -44.63
C PRO A 221 25.69 7.49 -45.56
N ALA A 222 25.08 7.03 -46.64
CA ALA A 222 25.77 6.34 -47.72
C ALA A 222 26.88 7.25 -48.24
N ASN A 223 28.14 6.80 -48.07
CA ASN A 223 29.28 7.42 -48.76
C ASN A 223 29.18 7.09 -50.24
N ASN A 224 28.85 8.09 -51.04
CA ASN A 224 29.12 8.10 -52.48
C ASN A 224 30.55 8.53 -52.74
#